data_1b3f7a59c1c6d759dc1ef58965a1d588
#
_entry.id   1b3f7a59c1c6d759dc1ef58965a1d588
#
_cell.length_a   1.000
_cell.length_b   1.000
_cell.length_c   1.000
_cell.angle_alpha   90.00
_cell.angle_beta   90.00
_cell.angle_gamma   90.00
#
_symmetry.space_group_name_H-M   'P 1'
#
loop_
_entity.id
_entity.type
_entity.pdbx_description
1 polymer ?
#
loop_
_entity_poly.entity_id
_entity_poly.type
_entity_poly.pdbx_seq_one_letter_code
_entity_poly.pdbx_strand_id
1 'polypeptide(L)'
;ASDVYKRQVSFQPSFTRRHTVTWLTVSAMDLQNLPAFTSVWIAGALCLTMLEHLGFVSEHQLLFSTYYVFRKHQYWRIVTSFMYFGKIGLIFAIRILELIRFASDLEAHTFGPTRRAQYAWFLLCSSLSLLLVGSLLSIRFMSYPLSWILTYIWSRKSRHMHVTFLGV
;
A
#
# COMPACT_ATOMS: atom_id res chain seq x y z
N ALA A 1 38.44 -13.02 -32.45
CA ALA A 1 38.40 -12.48 -31.07
C ALA A 1 37.69 -11.10 -30.99
N SER A 2 37.57 -10.36 -32.11
CA SER A 2 36.95 -8.99 -32.10
C SER A 2 35.44 -8.98 -32.18
N ASP A 3 34.81 -10.02 -32.71
CA ASP A 3 33.34 -10.02 -32.94
C ASP A 3 32.51 -10.44 -31.72
N VAL A 4 33.12 -11.16 -30.79
CA VAL A 4 32.47 -11.53 -29.53
C VAL A 4 32.37 -10.32 -28.59
N TYR A 5 33.38 -9.44 -28.62
CA TYR A 5 33.42 -8.23 -27.83
C TYR A 5 32.39 -7.17 -28.32
N LYS A 6 32.16 -7.10 -29.63
CA LYS A 6 31.16 -6.20 -30.21
C LYS A 6 29.72 -6.60 -29.90
N ARG A 7 29.43 -7.88 -29.68
CA ARG A 7 28.10 -8.36 -29.29
C ARG A 7 27.75 -8.11 -27.82
N GLN A 8 28.76 -7.98 -26.95
CA GLN A 8 28.51 -7.64 -25.54
C GLN A 8 28.24 -6.16 -25.30
N VAL A 9 28.67 -5.27 -26.22
CA VAL A 9 28.45 -3.83 -26.08
C VAL A 9 27.06 -3.39 -26.58
N SER A 10 26.33 -4.23 -27.35
CA SER A 10 25.00 -3.89 -27.87
C SER A 10 23.83 -4.29 -26.96
N PHE A 11 24.10 -5.00 -25.84
CA PHE A 11 23.09 -5.23 -24.82
C PHE A 11 23.20 -4.12 -23.74
N GLN A 12 22.96 -2.88 -24.15
CA GLN A 12 22.56 -1.86 -23.18
C GLN A 12 21.06 -2.05 -22.92
N PRO A 13 20.66 -2.53 -21.75
CA PRO A 13 19.27 -2.36 -21.35
C PRO A 13 19.06 -0.85 -21.27
N SER A 14 18.11 -0.34 -22.03
CA SER A 14 17.61 1.04 -22.03
C SER A 14 16.91 1.40 -20.68
N PHE A 15 17.55 1.03 -19.58
CA PHE A 15 17.07 1.20 -18.23
C PHE A 15 17.90 2.23 -17.47
N THR A 16 18.09 3.40 -18.09
CA THR A 16 18.66 4.55 -17.37
C THR A 16 17.69 5.70 -17.34
N ARG A 17 16.44 5.43 -16.95
CA ARG A 17 15.64 6.51 -16.40
C ARG A 17 15.93 6.50 -14.88
N ARG A 18 16.86 7.34 -14.45
CA ARG A 18 17.03 7.70 -13.03
C ARG A 18 15.71 8.32 -12.57
N HIS A 19 14.83 7.49 -12.06
CA HIS A 19 13.68 7.99 -11.32
C HIS A 19 14.23 8.48 -9.97
N THR A 20 14.60 9.74 -9.93
CA THR A 20 14.80 10.47 -8.69
C THR A 20 13.43 10.55 -8.03
N VAL A 21 13.18 9.62 -7.14
CA VAL A 21 11.93 9.52 -6.42
C VAL A 21 11.98 10.51 -5.27
N THR A 22 11.46 11.72 -5.52
CA THR A 22 11.28 12.73 -4.48
C THR A 22 10.10 12.31 -3.61
N TRP A 23 10.33 11.96 -2.36
CA TRP A 23 9.34 11.34 -1.44
C TRP A 23 8.09 12.20 -1.17
N LEU A 24 8.15 13.51 -1.40
CA LEU A 24 7.07 14.44 -1.08
C LEU A 24 6.29 14.95 -2.30
N THR A 25 6.73 14.67 -3.52
CA THR A 25 5.99 15.08 -4.71
C THR A 25 5.25 13.89 -5.29
N VAL A 26 4.02 13.68 -4.82
CA VAL A 26 3.04 12.91 -5.59
C VAL A 26 2.68 13.78 -6.77
N SER A 27 3.15 13.39 -7.95
CA SER A 27 2.82 14.09 -9.18
C SER A 27 1.31 13.97 -9.43
N ALA A 28 0.68 15.03 -9.94
CA ALA A 28 -0.73 14.96 -10.35
C ALA A 28 -0.98 13.85 -11.38
N MET A 29 0.05 13.48 -12.15
CA MET A 29 0.01 12.33 -13.07
C MET A 29 -0.10 10.98 -12.34
N ASP A 30 0.49 10.85 -11.14
CA ASP A 30 0.42 9.60 -10.36
C ASP A 30 -1.00 9.39 -9.84
N LEU A 31 -1.71 10.47 -9.51
CA LEU A 31 -3.10 10.41 -9.03
C LEU A 31 -4.09 10.05 -10.15
N GLN A 32 -3.82 10.47 -11.40
CA GLN A 32 -4.70 10.17 -12.53
C GLN A 32 -4.58 8.72 -13.01
N ASN A 33 -3.42 8.09 -12.80
CA ASN A 33 -3.12 6.73 -13.26
C ASN A 33 -3.08 5.72 -12.11
N LEU A 34 -3.79 5.98 -11.02
CA LEU A 34 -3.84 5.04 -9.89
C LEU A 34 -4.44 3.70 -10.32
N PRO A 35 -3.78 2.58 -10.00
CA PRO A 35 -4.33 1.25 -10.23
C PRO A 35 -5.61 1.02 -9.43
N ALA A 36 -6.47 0.13 -9.94
CA ALA A 36 -7.84 -0.04 -9.44
C ALA A 36 -7.93 -0.42 -7.96
N PHE A 37 -7.11 -1.38 -7.49
CA PHE A 37 -7.15 -1.80 -6.08
C PHE A 37 -6.66 -0.71 -5.15
N THR A 38 -5.57 -0.05 -5.51
CA THR A 38 -5.01 1.07 -4.74
C THR A 38 -5.99 2.24 -4.66
N SER A 39 -6.67 2.59 -5.77
CA SER A 39 -7.65 3.69 -5.79
C SER A 39 -8.87 3.41 -4.92
N VAL A 40 -9.40 2.18 -4.96
CA VAL A 40 -10.52 1.76 -4.08
C VAL A 40 -10.11 1.81 -2.61
N TRP A 41 -8.89 1.38 -2.30
CA TRP A 41 -8.39 1.40 -0.93
C TRP A 41 -8.23 2.82 -0.39
N ILE A 42 -7.63 3.72 -1.18
CA ILE A 42 -7.48 5.14 -0.81
C ILE A 42 -8.85 5.81 -0.65
N ALA A 43 -9.77 5.60 -1.60
CA ALA A 43 -11.12 6.16 -1.53
C ALA A 43 -11.86 5.68 -0.27
N GLY A 44 -11.75 4.39 0.08
CA GLY A 44 -12.33 3.85 1.30
C GLY A 44 -11.69 4.42 2.57
N ALA A 45 -10.37 4.58 2.59
CA ALA A 45 -9.66 5.19 3.72
C ALA A 45 -10.10 6.64 3.93
N LEU A 46 -10.17 7.43 2.86
CA LEU A 46 -10.64 8.82 2.93
C LEU A 46 -12.10 8.90 3.37
N CYS A 47 -12.97 8.05 2.80
CA CYS A 47 -14.38 8.01 3.16
C CYS A 47 -14.59 7.70 4.66
N LEU A 48 -13.93 6.66 5.19
CA LEU A 48 -14.05 6.28 6.59
C LEU A 48 -13.52 7.37 7.52
N THR A 49 -12.41 8.00 7.17
CA THR A 49 -11.83 9.09 7.97
C THR A 49 -12.73 10.34 7.94
N MET A 50 -13.38 10.63 6.81
CA MET A 50 -14.37 11.71 6.73
C MET A 50 -15.62 11.41 7.56
N LEU A 51 -16.14 10.18 7.52
CA LEU A 51 -17.29 9.78 8.34
C LEU A 51 -16.99 9.88 9.84
N GLU A 52 -15.78 9.53 10.24
CA GLU A 52 -15.32 9.70 11.63
C GLU A 52 -15.19 11.18 12.00
N HIS A 53 -14.61 11.98 11.13
CA HIS A 53 -14.45 13.43 11.36
C HIS A 53 -15.78 14.17 11.48
N LEU A 54 -16.79 13.77 10.70
CA LEU A 54 -18.15 14.30 10.77
C LEU A 54 -18.96 13.78 11.98
N GLY A 55 -18.40 12.84 12.75
CA GLY A 55 -19.03 12.27 13.94
C GLY A 55 -20.10 11.21 13.66
N PHE A 56 -20.27 10.76 12.41
CA PHE A 56 -21.22 9.70 12.08
C PHE A 56 -20.78 8.33 12.60
N VAL A 57 -19.48 8.11 12.70
CA VAL A 57 -18.89 6.84 13.15
C VAL A 57 -17.83 7.14 14.21
N SER A 58 -17.87 6.41 15.32
CA SER A 58 -16.84 6.54 16.34
C SER A 58 -15.63 5.64 16.00
N GLU A 59 -14.44 6.09 16.40
CA GLU A 59 -13.20 5.32 16.26
C GLU A 59 -13.33 3.87 16.78
N HIS A 60 -14.01 3.68 17.92
CA HIS A 60 -14.24 2.37 18.51
C HIS A 60 -15.08 1.42 17.64
N GLN A 61 -15.89 1.93 16.73
CA GLN A 61 -16.70 1.12 15.81
C GLN A 61 -15.86 0.63 14.62
N LEU A 62 -14.78 1.35 14.27
CA LEU A 62 -13.87 1.02 13.16
C LEU A 62 -12.76 0.04 13.59
N LEU A 63 -12.48 -0.05 14.89
CA LEU A 63 -11.44 -0.92 15.42
C LEU A 63 -11.79 -2.40 15.27
N PHE A 64 -10.77 -3.19 14.93
CA PHE A 64 -10.87 -4.63 14.99
C PHE A 64 -11.03 -5.11 16.44
N SER A 65 -12.00 -5.95 16.67
CA SER A 65 -12.19 -6.66 17.95
C SER A 65 -12.78 -8.03 17.70
N THR A 66 -12.04 -9.05 18.07
CA THR A 66 -12.43 -10.46 17.95
C THR A 66 -13.80 -10.73 18.59
N TYR A 67 -14.07 -10.10 19.75
CA TYR A 67 -15.35 -10.22 20.43
C TYR A 67 -16.53 -9.73 19.60
N TYR A 68 -16.44 -8.54 19.01
CA TYR A 68 -17.53 -7.96 18.20
C TYR A 68 -17.71 -8.67 16.86
N VAL A 69 -16.60 -9.13 16.25
CA VAL A 69 -16.64 -9.84 14.98
C VAL A 69 -17.31 -11.22 15.14
N PHE A 70 -16.87 -12.03 16.11
CA PHE A 70 -17.35 -13.40 16.24
C PHE A 70 -18.61 -13.52 17.09
N ARG A 71 -18.78 -12.74 18.16
CA ARG A 71 -19.96 -12.82 19.05
C ARG A 71 -21.15 -11.97 18.58
N LYS A 72 -20.89 -10.82 17.95
CA LYS A 72 -21.95 -9.89 17.48
C LYS A 72 -22.11 -9.87 15.96
N HIS A 73 -21.42 -10.74 15.23
CA HIS A 73 -21.47 -10.86 13.78
C HIS A 73 -21.22 -9.54 13.03
N GLN A 74 -20.38 -8.65 13.56
CA GLN A 74 -20.05 -7.36 12.97
C GLN A 74 -18.87 -7.50 12.00
N TYR A 75 -19.08 -8.23 10.90
CA TYR A 75 -18.03 -8.55 9.93
C TYR A 75 -17.46 -7.33 9.19
N TRP A 76 -18.24 -6.25 9.09
CA TRP A 76 -17.73 -5.00 8.46
C TRP A 76 -16.49 -4.44 9.17
N ARG A 77 -16.32 -4.70 10.47
CA ARG A 77 -15.15 -4.28 11.24
C ARG A 77 -13.84 -4.87 10.69
N ILE A 78 -13.90 -6.02 10.05
CA ILE A 78 -12.74 -6.60 9.38
C ILE A 78 -12.26 -5.67 8.27
N VAL A 79 -13.16 -5.28 7.37
CA VAL A 79 -12.82 -4.42 6.23
C VAL A 79 -12.44 -3.01 6.70
N THR A 80 -13.20 -2.42 7.59
CA THR A 80 -12.95 -1.05 8.07
C THR A 80 -11.63 -0.93 8.82
N SER A 81 -11.20 -1.97 9.56
CA SER A 81 -9.91 -1.97 10.27
C SER A 81 -8.69 -1.96 9.36
N PHE A 82 -8.83 -2.45 8.11
CA PHE A 82 -7.78 -2.37 7.09
C PHE A 82 -7.76 -1.06 6.32
N MET A 83 -8.90 -0.36 6.28
CA MET A 83 -9.04 0.91 5.55
C MET A 83 -8.86 2.14 6.42
N TYR A 84 -9.04 2.03 7.73
CA TYR A 84 -8.94 3.15 8.65
C TYR A 84 -7.49 3.38 9.13
N PHE A 85 -6.93 4.55 8.82
CA PHE A 85 -5.56 4.96 9.19
C PHE A 85 -5.51 5.99 10.35
N GLY A 86 -6.61 6.15 11.07
CA GLY A 86 -6.68 7.11 12.18
C GLY A 86 -7.28 8.45 11.79
N LYS A 87 -7.23 9.39 12.72
CA LYS A 87 -7.81 10.73 12.57
C LYS A 87 -7.07 11.58 11.56
N ILE A 88 -7.78 12.55 10.97
CA ILE A 88 -7.19 13.53 10.06
C ILE A 88 -6.05 14.27 10.75
N GLY A 89 -4.84 14.18 10.19
CA GLY A 89 -3.64 14.82 10.72
C GLY A 89 -2.43 14.52 9.85
N LEU A 90 -1.26 15.02 10.27
CA LEU A 90 -0.02 14.84 9.54
C LEU A 90 0.33 13.35 9.34
N ILE A 91 0.13 12.54 10.37
CA ILE A 91 0.41 11.09 10.32
C ILE A 91 -0.50 10.42 9.29
N PHE A 92 -1.79 10.75 9.27
CA PHE A 92 -2.72 10.25 8.28
C PHE A 92 -2.28 10.62 6.85
N ALA A 93 -1.90 11.89 6.62
CA ALA A 93 -1.43 12.35 5.32
C ALA A 93 -0.19 11.57 4.85
N ILE A 94 0.80 11.36 5.74
CA ILE A 94 2.00 10.58 5.43
C ILE A 94 1.61 9.14 5.06
N ARG A 95 0.68 8.51 5.79
CA ARG A 95 0.24 7.13 5.51
C ARG A 95 -0.49 7.00 4.17
N ILE A 96 -1.32 7.97 3.82
CA ILE A 96 -1.98 7.99 2.51
C ILE A 96 -0.93 8.16 1.39
N LEU A 97 0.06 9.03 1.56
CA LEU A 97 1.15 9.21 0.60
C LEU A 97 1.98 7.92 0.44
N GLU A 98 2.32 7.25 1.53
CA GLU A 98 2.98 5.94 1.51
C GLU A 98 2.16 4.90 0.74
N LEU A 99 0.85 4.85 1.01
CA LEU A 99 -0.07 3.91 0.35
C LEU A 99 -0.15 4.20 -1.16
N ILE A 100 -0.34 5.46 -1.56
CA ILE A 100 -0.36 5.87 -2.96
C ILE A 100 0.91 5.41 -3.66
N ARG A 101 2.06 5.62 -3.05
CA ARG A 101 3.34 5.34 -3.67
C ARG A 101 3.65 3.85 -3.75
N PHE A 102 3.65 3.17 -2.61
CA PHE A 102 4.11 1.79 -2.54
C PHE A 102 3.09 0.80 -3.08
N ALA A 103 1.80 0.99 -2.78
CA ALA A 103 0.77 0.10 -3.28
C ALA A 103 0.57 0.25 -4.79
N SER A 104 0.60 1.49 -5.33
CA SER A 104 0.47 1.71 -6.76
C SER A 104 1.66 1.16 -7.55
N ASP A 105 2.89 1.34 -7.05
CA ASP A 105 4.08 0.80 -7.70
C ASP A 105 4.10 -0.74 -7.69
N LEU A 106 3.71 -1.36 -6.58
CA LEU A 106 3.54 -2.81 -6.51
C LEU A 106 2.48 -3.31 -7.49
N GLU A 107 1.30 -2.69 -7.53
CA GLU A 107 0.21 -3.09 -8.41
C GLU A 107 0.56 -2.88 -9.89
N ALA A 108 1.14 -1.72 -10.25
CA ALA A 108 1.42 -1.34 -11.63
C ALA A 108 2.67 -2.03 -12.19
N HIS A 109 3.79 -2.00 -11.43
CA HIS A 109 5.10 -2.41 -11.94
C HIS A 109 5.51 -3.81 -11.50
N THR A 110 5.08 -4.26 -10.32
CA THR A 110 5.45 -5.58 -9.83
C THR A 110 4.56 -6.68 -10.37
N PHE A 111 3.26 -6.50 -10.28
CA PHE A 111 2.29 -7.46 -10.77
C PHE A 111 1.80 -7.14 -12.19
N GLY A 112 1.68 -5.86 -12.53
CA GLY A 112 1.26 -5.38 -13.84
C GLY A 112 -0.22 -5.69 -14.16
N PRO A 113 -0.73 -5.19 -15.29
CA PRO A 113 -2.15 -5.32 -15.66
C PRO A 113 -2.60 -6.75 -15.92
N THR A 114 -1.68 -7.62 -16.34
CA THR A 114 -1.96 -9.05 -16.63
C THR A 114 -2.05 -9.92 -15.38
N ARG A 115 -1.47 -9.48 -14.25
CA ARG A 115 -1.39 -10.27 -13.02
C ARG A 115 -2.16 -9.67 -11.85
N ARG A 116 -3.20 -8.88 -12.13
CA ARG A 116 -4.05 -8.25 -11.10
C ARG A 116 -4.65 -9.26 -10.12
N ALA A 117 -5.02 -10.44 -10.61
CA ALA A 117 -5.52 -11.52 -9.76
C ALA A 117 -4.46 -12.00 -8.73
N GLN A 118 -3.18 -12.04 -9.12
CA GLN A 118 -2.11 -12.42 -8.21
C GLN A 118 -1.89 -11.36 -7.11
N TYR A 119 -2.01 -10.08 -7.46
CA TYR A 119 -1.95 -8.98 -6.48
C TYR A 119 -3.11 -9.04 -5.49
N ALA A 120 -4.34 -9.24 -6.00
CA ALA A 120 -5.52 -9.42 -5.15
C ALA A 120 -5.38 -10.63 -4.20
N TRP A 121 -4.89 -11.76 -4.72
CA TRP A 121 -4.61 -12.95 -3.94
C TRP A 121 -3.55 -12.71 -2.87
N PHE A 122 -2.49 -12.01 -3.22
CA PHE A 122 -1.44 -11.61 -2.27
C PHE A 122 -2.00 -10.73 -1.15
N LEU A 123 -2.82 -9.71 -1.47
CA LEU A 123 -3.47 -8.86 -0.47
C LEU A 123 -4.40 -9.67 0.43
N LEU A 124 -5.15 -10.60 -0.14
CA LEU A 124 -6.07 -11.46 0.61
C LEU A 124 -5.32 -12.38 1.59
N CYS A 125 -4.27 -13.05 1.14
CA CYS A 125 -3.44 -13.90 2.01
C CYS A 125 -2.76 -13.09 3.12
N SER A 126 -2.22 -11.90 2.81
CA SER A 126 -1.60 -11.00 3.78
C SER A 126 -2.61 -10.52 4.82
N SER A 127 -3.81 -10.13 4.38
CA SER A 127 -4.89 -9.69 5.27
C SER A 127 -5.36 -10.82 6.19
N LEU A 128 -5.51 -12.04 5.64
CA LEU A 128 -5.91 -13.21 6.43
C LEU A 128 -4.86 -13.56 7.48
N SER A 129 -3.58 -13.54 7.12
CA SER A 129 -2.47 -13.78 8.07
C SER A 129 -2.46 -12.73 9.17
N LEU A 130 -2.69 -11.44 8.83
CA LEU A 130 -2.77 -10.36 9.81
C LEU A 130 -3.99 -10.49 10.73
N LEU A 131 -5.13 -10.96 10.22
CA LEU A 131 -6.30 -11.23 11.05
C LEU A 131 -6.03 -12.33 12.09
N LEU A 132 -5.34 -13.40 11.69
CA LEU A 132 -4.95 -14.47 12.60
C LEU A 132 -4.01 -13.96 13.71
N VAL A 133 -2.91 -13.31 13.30
CA VAL A 133 -1.92 -12.75 14.24
C VAL A 133 -2.54 -11.64 15.09
N GLY A 134 -3.32 -10.76 14.48
CA GLY A 134 -3.96 -9.64 15.15
C GLY A 134 -5.02 -10.07 16.17
N SER A 135 -5.72 -11.17 15.91
CA SER A 135 -6.67 -11.74 16.87
C SER A 135 -5.96 -12.30 18.12
N LEU A 136 -4.75 -12.87 17.94
CA LEU A 136 -3.93 -13.39 19.05
C LEU A 136 -3.28 -12.26 19.86
N LEU A 137 -2.76 -11.24 19.19
CA LEU A 137 -2.05 -10.12 19.80
C LEU A 137 -2.96 -8.95 20.19
N SER A 138 -4.28 -9.06 19.96
CA SER A 138 -5.26 -7.99 20.21
C SER A 138 -4.92 -6.66 19.51
N ILE A 139 -4.35 -6.74 18.30
CA ILE A 139 -4.03 -5.57 17.49
C ILE A 139 -5.34 -4.94 17.01
N ARG A 140 -5.52 -3.65 17.29
CA ARG A 140 -6.76 -2.92 17.00
C ARG A 140 -6.84 -2.38 15.57
N PHE A 141 -5.70 -1.98 14.99
CA PHE A 141 -5.61 -1.39 13.66
C PHE A 141 -4.81 -2.30 12.73
N MET A 142 -5.46 -2.86 11.72
CA MET A 142 -4.83 -3.76 10.76
C MET A 142 -4.22 -3.03 9.55
N SER A 143 -4.59 -1.76 9.35
CA SER A 143 -4.09 -0.93 8.26
C SER A 143 -2.59 -0.69 8.32
N TYR A 144 -2.04 -0.42 9.52
CA TYR A 144 -0.61 -0.18 9.72
C TYR A 144 0.26 -1.40 9.40
N PRO A 145 0.03 -2.59 9.98
CA PRO A 145 0.81 -3.77 9.63
C PRO A 145 0.73 -4.13 8.15
N LEU A 146 -0.44 -3.95 7.53
CA LEU A 146 -0.60 -4.23 6.11
C LEU A 146 0.22 -3.28 5.24
N SER A 147 0.22 -1.97 5.54
CA SER A 147 1.06 -1.01 4.82
C SER A 147 2.55 -1.31 5.00
N TRP A 148 2.99 -1.78 6.17
CA TRP A 148 4.38 -2.20 6.39
C TRP A 148 4.77 -3.43 5.57
N ILE A 149 3.88 -4.41 5.40
CA ILE A 149 4.11 -5.56 4.52
C ILE A 149 4.33 -5.10 3.08
N LEU A 150 3.49 -4.19 2.58
CA LEU A 150 3.62 -3.63 1.24
C LEU A 150 4.94 -2.88 1.07
N THR A 151 5.29 -2.01 2.02
CA THR A 151 6.56 -1.26 2.03
C THR A 151 7.76 -2.20 2.05
N TYR A 152 7.72 -3.27 2.85
CA TYR A 152 8.79 -4.26 2.92
C TYR A 152 8.99 -4.98 1.58
N ILE A 153 7.91 -5.45 0.95
CA ILE A 153 8.00 -6.15 -0.34
C ILE A 153 8.47 -5.20 -1.43
N TRP A 154 7.97 -3.97 -1.44
CA TRP A 154 8.46 -2.92 -2.34
C TRP A 154 9.96 -2.69 -2.17
N SER A 155 10.42 -2.51 -0.94
CA SER A 155 11.84 -2.30 -0.60
C SER A 155 12.72 -3.47 -1.06
N ARG A 156 12.27 -4.71 -0.86
CA ARG A 156 13.01 -5.89 -1.33
C ARG A 156 13.14 -5.95 -2.86
N LYS A 157 12.11 -5.54 -3.58
CA LYS A 157 12.11 -5.55 -5.04
C LYS A 157 12.86 -4.37 -5.64
N SER A 158 12.79 -3.22 -5.00
CA SER A 158 13.44 -1.96 -5.44
C SER A 158 14.89 -1.82 -4.95
N ARG A 159 15.58 -2.92 -4.70
CA ARG A 159 16.93 -2.97 -4.09
C ARG A 159 18.00 -2.13 -4.82
N HIS A 160 17.77 -1.82 -6.09
CA HIS A 160 18.70 -1.06 -6.93
C HIS A 160 18.25 0.39 -7.18
N MET A 161 17.14 0.83 -6.58
CA MET A 161 16.72 2.22 -6.66
C MET A 161 17.44 3.05 -5.59
N HIS A 162 18.17 4.06 -6.02
CA HIS A 162 18.69 5.09 -5.12
C HIS A 162 17.53 5.99 -4.69
N VAL A 163 17.26 5.98 -3.41
CA VAL A 163 16.22 6.80 -2.81
C VAL A 163 16.86 8.08 -2.30
N THR A 164 16.56 9.20 -2.91
CA THR A 164 17.03 10.52 -2.47
C THR A 164 16.02 11.06 -1.45
N PHE A 165 16.42 11.14 -0.19
CA PHE A 165 15.64 11.81 0.85
C PHE A 165 15.88 13.32 0.76
N LEU A 166 14.82 14.13 0.65
CA LEU A 166 14.86 15.60 0.72
C LEU A 166 15.78 16.30 -0.29
N GLY A 167 16.08 15.68 -1.43
CA GLY A 167 16.85 16.38 -2.48
C GLY A 167 18.37 16.45 -2.25
N VAL A 168 18.91 15.66 -1.32
CA VAL A 168 20.36 15.51 -1.09
C VAL A 168 20.81 14.13 -1.60
#